data_aa2f1d5a4d10886baba7cd5ede86f53d
#
_entry.id   aa2f1d5a4d10886baba7cd5ede86f53d
#
_cell.length_a   1.000
_cell.length_b   1.000
_cell.length_c   1.000
_cell.angle_alpha   90.00
_cell.angle_beta   90.00
_cell.angle_gamma   90.00
#
_symmetry.space_group_name_H-M   'P 1'
#
loop_
_entity.id
_entity.type
_entity.pdbx_description
1 polymer ?
#
loop_
_entity_poly.entity_id
_entity_poly.type
_entity_poly.pdbx_seq_one_letter_code
_entity_poly.pdbx_strand_id
1 'polypeptide(L)'
;MMHFIDTHCHLDGDEFAADRHEVVQRAREAGCAKIFLPAIDVASCKTVLDVCAQYPDYCYPMLGLHPEEVKADWREQLDAIHQLLQSPLPLERAEGEVSPIAIGEVGLDYYWSREYEKEQLEAFEEQVKWAIELQLPLMIHCRKAQNELVDILKRYARELPGGVFHCFTGNEQEARQLLEFDRFVLGIGGVLTFKKSHLPEVLPACVPLDRIVLETDAPYMAPVPMRGQRNESAFIRHVVTRLAEAYGTTEEEICRQTTATAERIFRV
;
A
#
# COMPACT_ATOMS: atom_id res chain seq x y z
N MET A 1 10.15 18.56 13.37
CA MET A 1 10.19 18.28 11.93
C MET A 1 9.06 17.29 11.67
N MET A 2 8.21 17.54 10.67
CA MET A 2 7.10 16.60 10.35
C MET A 2 7.69 15.30 9.80
N HIS A 3 7.29 14.17 10.35
CA HIS A 3 7.67 12.85 9.86
C HIS A 3 6.43 12.11 9.40
N PHE A 4 6.50 11.49 8.24
CA PHE A 4 5.44 10.64 7.68
C PHE A 4 6.05 9.39 7.04
N ILE A 5 5.22 8.40 6.78
CA ILE A 5 5.59 7.17 6.07
C ILE A 5 4.81 7.13 4.75
N ASP A 6 5.49 6.78 3.66
CA ASP A 6 4.86 6.44 2.39
C ASP A 6 4.62 4.93 2.36
N THR A 7 3.37 4.53 2.56
CA THR A 7 3.03 3.11 2.70
C THR A 7 2.85 2.38 1.36
N HIS A 8 2.95 3.09 0.21
CA HIS A 8 2.80 2.48 -1.11
C HIS A 8 3.49 3.31 -2.19
N CYS A 9 4.64 2.82 -2.68
CA CYS A 9 5.43 3.48 -3.73
C CYS A 9 6.19 2.45 -4.56
N HIS A 10 5.99 2.43 -5.88
CA HIS A 10 6.73 1.57 -6.82
C HIS A 10 8.09 2.18 -7.18
N LEU A 11 8.89 2.46 -6.15
CA LEU A 11 10.21 3.08 -6.30
C LEU A 11 11.22 2.19 -7.05
N ASP A 12 10.96 0.89 -7.15
CA ASP A 12 11.74 -0.08 -7.91
C ASP A 12 11.55 0.06 -9.44
N GLY A 13 10.47 0.67 -9.90
CA GLY A 13 10.09 0.82 -11.30
C GLY A 13 11.13 1.55 -12.15
N ASP A 14 11.09 1.26 -13.46
CA ASP A 14 11.99 1.84 -14.47
C ASP A 14 11.91 3.36 -14.53
N GLU A 15 10.75 3.95 -14.17
CA GLU A 15 10.54 5.39 -14.11
C GLU A 15 11.49 6.08 -13.14
N PHE A 16 12.00 5.36 -12.13
CA PHE A 16 12.94 5.87 -11.14
C PHE A 16 14.38 5.42 -11.37
N ALA A 17 14.64 4.54 -12.32
CA ALA A 17 15.96 3.94 -12.50
C ALA A 17 17.09 4.98 -12.69
N ALA A 18 16.79 6.08 -13.36
CA ALA A 18 17.78 7.12 -13.69
C ALA A 18 18.12 8.04 -12.51
N ASP A 19 17.19 8.27 -11.55
CA ASP A 19 17.34 9.27 -10.48
C ASP A 19 16.80 8.78 -9.12
N ARG A 20 16.75 7.47 -8.91
CA ARG A 20 16.19 6.86 -7.66
C ARG A 20 16.86 7.42 -6.40
N HIS A 21 18.16 7.60 -6.42
CA HIS A 21 18.90 8.13 -5.28
C HIS A 21 18.48 9.56 -4.93
N GLU A 22 18.33 10.40 -5.93
CA GLU A 22 17.87 11.79 -5.77
C GLU A 22 16.42 11.84 -5.28
N VAL A 23 15.54 10.93 -5.76
CA VAL A 23 14.16 10.79 -5.27
C VAL A 23 14.15 10.44 -3.79
N VAL A 24 14.96 9.47 -3.36
CA VAL A 24 15.10 9.10 -1.94
C VAL A 24 15.63 10.27 -1.10
N GLN A 25 16.59 11.04 -1.61
CA GLN A 25 17.07 12.24 -0.91
C GLN A 25 15.97 13.29 -0.74
N ARG A 26 15.22 13.60 -1.81
CA ARG A 26 14.08 14.55 -1.73
C ARG A 26 13.00 14.06 -0.76
N ALA A 27 12.73 12.75 -0.72
CA ALA A 27 11.78 12.17 0.22
C ALA A 27 12.23 12.39 1.67
N ARG A 28 13.50 12.13 1.98
CA ARG A 28 14.09 12.37 3.31
C ARG A 28 14.04 13.85 3.71
N GLU A 29 14.40 14.74 2.80
CA GLU A 29 14.35 16.20 3.01
C GLU A 29 12.92 16.69 3.24
N ALA A 30 11.94 16.06 2.61
CA ALA A 30 10.52 16.34 2.81
C ALA A 30 9.97 15.82 4.16
N GLY A 31 10.72 14.97 4.87
CA GLY A 31 10.33 14.36 6.14
C GLY A 31 9.75 12.96 6.02
N CYS A 32 9.85 12.30 4.85
CA CYS A 32 9.50 10.90 4.71
C CYS A 32 10.48 10.03 5.50
N ALA A 33 9.98 9.31 6.50
CA ALA A 33 10.80 8.50 7.39
C ALA A 33 11.04 7.08 6.84
N LYS A 34 10.06 6.54 6.11
CA LYS A 34 10.09 5.19 5.53
C LYS A 34 9.28 5.16 4.25
N ILE A 35 9.66 4.27 3.32
CA ILE A 35 8.92 3.99 2.08
C ILE A 35 8.67 2.49 1.99
N PHE A 36 7.42 2.07 1.71
CA PHE A 36 7.07 0.67 1.53
C PHE A 36 6.86 0.39 0.04
N LEU A 37 7.53 -0.63 -0.46
CA LEU A 37 7.57 -0.98 -1.87
C LEU A 37 6.77 -2.26 -2.12
N PRO A 38 5.61 -2.18 -2.79
CA PRO A 38 4.85 -3.37 -3.15
C PRO A 38 5.36 -3.97 -4.46
N ALA A 39 5.52 -5.28 -4.48
CA ALA A 39 5.70 -6.02 -5.72
C ALA A 39 4.34 -6.29 -6.39
N ILE A 40 4.36 -6.47 -7.71
CA ILE A 40 3.17 -6.77 -8.51
C ILE A 40 3.23 -8.17 -9.14
N ASP A 41 4.42 -8.74 -9.32
CA ASP A 41 4.69 -10.06 -9.91
C ASP A 41 6.02 -10.65 -9.40
N VAL A 42 6.41 -11.83 -9.88
CA VAL A 42 7.67 -12.48 -9.51
C VAL A 42 8.91 -11.65 -9.89
N ALA A 43 8.86 -10.93 -11.02
CA ALA A 43 9.99 -10.12 -11.47
C ALA A 43 10.20 -8.93 -10.54
N SER A 44 9.12 -8.22 -10.23
CA SER A 44 9.14 -7.07 -9.32
C SER A 44 9.43 -7.47 -7.86
N CYS A 45 9.09 -8.69 -7.42
CA CYS A 45 9.55 -9.18 -6.11
C CYS A 45 11.09 -9.09 -5.97
N LYS A 46 11.83 -9.39 -7.03
CA LYS A 46 13.30 -9.32 -7.01
C LYS A 46 13.78 -7.87 -7.02
N THR A 47 13.23 -7.02 -7.90
CA THR A 47 13.63 -5.61 -7.97
C THR A 47 13.30 -4.84 -6.70
N VAL A 48 12.16 -5.11 -6.09
CA VAL A 48 11.75 -4.55 -4.78
C VAL A 48 12.75 -4.95 -3.69
N LEU A 49 13.11 -6.24 -3.58
CA LEU A 49 14.09 -6.71 -2.60
C LEU A 49 15.47 -6.06 -2.83
N ASP A 50 15.92 -5.97 -4.09
CA ASP A 50 17.20 -5.35 -4.46
C ASP A 50 17.23 -3.86 -4.11
N VAL A 51 16.14 -3.13 -4.33
CA VAL A 51 16.05 -1.71 -3.96
C VAL A 51 16.01 -1.54 -2.44
N CYS A 52 15.23 -2.36 -1.73
CA CYS A 52 15.19 -2.30 -0.27
C CYS A 52 16.55 -2.61 0.36
N ALA A 53 17.33 -3.54 -0.21
CA ALA A 53 18.68 -3.83 0.25
C ALA A 53 19.68 -2.66 0.07
N GLN A 54 19.42 -1.76 -0.92
CA GLN A 54 20.22 -0.56 -1.13
C GLN A 54 19.90 0.55 -0.11
N TYR A 55 18.71 0.53 0.49
CA TYR A 55 18.24 1.54 1.44
C TYR A 55 17.72 0.86 2.73
N PRO A 56 18.58 0.16 3.48
CA PRO A 56 18.19 -0.54 4.70
C PRO A 56 17.61 0.43 5.73
N ASP A 57 16.66 -0.04 6.52
CA ASP A 57 15.93 0.74 7.54
C ASP A 57 15.13 1.95 7.00
N TYR A 58 15.05 2.08 5.66
CA TYR A 58 14.30 3.15 5.00
C TYR A 58 13.29 2.63 3.99
N CYS A 59 13.67 1.67 3.14
CA CYS A 59 12.78 1.00 2.19
C CYS A 59 12.44 -0.40 2.71
N TYR A 60 11.15 -0.77 2.64
CA TYR A 60 10.63 -2.03 3.15
C TYR A 60 9.80 -2.74 2.08
N PRO A 61 10.05 -4.03 1.80
CA PRO A 61 9.36 -4.74 0.73
C PRO A 61 8.02 -5.31 1.18
N MET A 62 7.09 -5.37 0.25
CA MET A 62 5.87 -6.14 0.33
C MET A 62 5.80 -7.05 -0.90
N LEU A 63 5.48 -8.33 -0.73
CA LEU A 63 5.50 -9.29 -1.83
C LEU A 63 4.10 -9.84 -2.07
N GLY A 64 3.67 -9.85 -3.33
CA GLY A 64 2.37 -10.34 -3.76
C GLY A 64 2.23 -10.38 -5.27
N LEU A 65 1.14 -10.98 -5.75
CA LEU A 65 0.71 -10.98 -7.14
C LEU A 65 -0.47 -10.02 -7.29
N HIS A 66 -0.24 -8.94 -8.03
CA HIS A 66 -1.25 -7.93 -8.32
C HIS A 66 -2.36 -8.50 -9.24
N PRO A 67 -3.62 -8.12 -9.08
CA PRO A 67 -4.71 -8.66 -9.89
C PRO A 67 -4.55 -8.43 -11.40
N GLU A 68 -3.93 -7.34 -11.85
CA GLU A 68 -3.67 -7.10 -13.27
C GLU A 68 -2.61 -8.03 -13.86
N GLU A 69 -1.77 -8.66 -13.03
CA GLU A 69 -0.75 -9.64 -13.42
C GLU A 69 -1.24 -11.09 -13.29
N VAL A 70 -2.49 -11.30 -12.86
CA VAL A 70 -3.13 -12.61 -12.88
C VAL A 70 -3.50 -12.97 -14.33
N LYS A 71 -2.69 -13.87 -14.93
CA LYS A 71 -2.77 -14.34 -16.31
C LYS A 71 -2.76 -15.87 -16.34
N ALA A 72 -2.52 -16.47 -17.50
CA ALA A 72 -2.55 -17.94 -17.66
C ALA A 72 -1.55 -18.68 -16.74
N ASP A 73 -0.44 -18.03 -16.37
CA ASP A 73 0.65 -18.55 -15.54
C ASP A 73 0.54 -18.18 -14.05
N TRP A 74 -0.58 -17.64 -13.63
CA TRP A 74 -0.76 -17.09 -12.28
C TRP A 74 -0.41 -18.05 -11.12
N ARG A 75 -0.67 -19.36 -11.31
CA ARG A 75 -0.34 -20.36 -10.28
C ARG A 75 1.17 -20.52 -10.11
N GLU A 76 1.90 -20.56 -11.22
CA GLU A 76 3.36 -20.64 -11.20
C GLU A 76 3.97 -19.38 -10.58
N GLN A 77 3.39 -18.22 -10.85
CA GLN A 77 3.78 -16.97 -10.20
C GLN A 77 3.49 -16.99 -8.69
N LEU A 78 2.32 -17.43 -8.26
CA LEU A 78 2.00 -17.57 -6.84
C LEU A 78 2.98 -18.52 -6.14
N ASP A 79 3.24 -19.69 -6.71
CA ASP A 79 4.17 -20.66 -6.13
C ASP A 79 5.58 -20.06 -5.96
N ALA A 80 6.05 -19.30 -6.94
CA ALA A 80 7.35 -18.65 -6.89
C ALA A 80 7.40 -17.53 -5.82
N ILE A 81 6.35 -16.71 -5.71
CA ILE A 81 6.25 -15.65 -4.69
C ILE A 81 6.17 -16.28 -3.29
N HIS A 82 5.37 -17.34 -3.13
CA HIS A 82 5.26 -18.04 -1.85
C HIS A 82 6.60 -18.64 -1.39
N GLN A 83 7.40 -19.17 -2.32
CA GLN A 83 8.75 -19.63 -2.01
C GLN A 83 9.67 -18.49 -1.51
N LEU A 84 9.55 -17.30 -2.09
CA LEU A 84 10.29 -16.12 -1.62
C LEU A 84 9.86 -15.70 -0.20
N LEU A 85 8.57 -15.78 0.10
CA LEU A 85 8.01 -15.49 1.43
C LEU A 85 8.42 -16.52 2.50
N GLN A 86 8.57 -17.79 2.10
CA GLN A 86 8.95 -18.88 3.00
C GLN A 86 10.46 -19.07 3.14
N SER A 87 11.27 -18.36 2.34
CA SER A 87 12.72 -18.38 2.52
C SER A 87 13.03 -18.05 3.99
N PRO A 88 13.89 -18.84 4.67
CA PRO A 88 14.03 -18.72 6.11
C PRO A 88 14.28 -17.27 6.48
N LEU A 89 13.31 -16.70 7.22
CA LEU A 89 13.54 -15.45 7.94
C LEU A 89 14.69 -15.79 8.89
N PRO A 90 15.90 -15.26 8.73
CA PRO A 90 16.99 -15.64 9.60
C PRO A 90 16.61 -15.28 11.02
N LEU A 91 16.73 -16.26 11.94
CA LEU A 91 16.60 -16.06 13.37
C LEU A 91 17.66 -15.09 13.92
N GLU A 92 18.71 -14.84 13.12
CA GLU A 92 19.73 -13.81 13.32
C GLU A 92 19.81 -13.03 12.00
N ARG A 93 19.26 -11.82 11.95
CA ARG A 93 19.43 -10.93 10.80
C ARG A 93 20.90 -10.65 10.61
N ALA A 94 21.48 -11.13 9.51
CA ALA A 94 22.74 -10.57 9.03
C ALA A 94 22.49 -9.08 8.70
N GLU A 95 23.45 -8.22 9.01
CA GLU A 95 23.35 -6.79 8.66
C GLU A 95 23.05 -6.68 7.13
N GLY A 96 21.92 -6.05 6.79
CA GLY A 96 21.49 -5.81 5.41
C GLY A 96 20.48 -6.82 4.85
N GLU A 97 20.01 -7.80 5.61
CA GLU A 97 18.99 -8.75 5.12
C GLU A 97 17.58 -8.15 5.21
N VAL A 98 16.87 -8.17 4.08
CA VAL A 98 15.57 -7.51 3.89
C VAL A 98 14.46 -8.55 3.98
N SER A 99 13.51 -8.34 4.92
CA SER A 99 12.35 -9.22 5.07
C SER A 99 11.06 -8.51 4.66
N PRO A 100 10.13 -9.19 3.97
CA PRO A 100 8.83 -8.63 3.66
C PRO A 100 8.06 -8.25 4.92
N ILE A 101 7.44 -7.06 4.88
CA ILE A 101 6.64 -6.52 5.98
C ILE A 101 5.13 -6.71 5.77
N ALA A 102 4.71 -7.11 4.58
CA ALA A 102 3.31 -7.35 4.22
C ALA A 102 3.20 -8.29 3.01
N ILE A 103 2.01 -8.87 2.83
CA ILE A 103 1.59 -9.51 1.59
C ILE A 103 0.96 -8.43 0.71
N GLY A 104 1.59 -8.10 -0.40
CA GLY A 104 1.14 -7.01 -1.27
C GLY A 104 2.10 -6.67 -2.43
N GLU A 105 1.54 -6.15 -3.47
CA GLU A 105 0.16 -5.70 -3.68
C GLU A 105 -0.72 -6.85 -4.14
N VAL A 106 -1.89 -7.01 -3.54
CA VAL A 106 -2.83 -8.11 -3.81
C VAL A 106 -4.26 -7.60 -3.87
N GLY A 107 -5.16 -8.31 -4.50
CA GLY A 107 -6.56 -7.88 -4.51
C GLY A 107 -7.32 -8.24 -5.78
N LEU A 108 -8.25 -7.35 -6.17
CA LEU A 108 -9.12 -7.53 -7.33
C LEU A 108 -9.21 -6.26 -8.16
N ASP A 109 -9.10 -6.39 -9.49
CA ASP A 109 -9.32 -5.30 -10.45
C ASP A 109 -10.22 -5.77 -11.59
N TYR A 110 -11.43 -5.20 -11.69
CA TYR A 110 -12.40 -5.47 -12.76
C TYR A 110 -12.61 -4.27 -13.69
N TYR A 111 -11.71 -3.28 -13.58
CA TYR A 111 -11.84 -2.07 -14.39
C TYR A 111 -11.33 -2.28 -15.82
N TRP A 112 -10.17 -2.91 -15.97
CA TRP A 112 -9.54 -3.11 -17.27
C TRP A 112 -10.07 -4.34 -18.00
N SER A 113 -10.22 -5.47 -17.28
CA SER A 113 -10.67 -6.73 -17.84
C SER A 113 -11.31 -7.61 -16.77
N ARG A 114 -12.25 -8.45 -17.17
CA ARG A 114 -12.81 -9.54 -16.37
C ARG A 114 -12.46 -10.92 -16.93
N GLU A 115 -11.50 -10.99 -17.85
CA GLU A 115 -11.08 -12.23 -18.50
C GLU A 115 -10.61 -13.27 -17.48
N TYR A 116 -9.86 -12.84 -16.47
CA TYR A 116 -9.32 -13.69 -15.39
C TYR A 116 -10.02 -13.44 -14.05
N GLU A 117 -11.29 -13.07 -14.07
CA GLU A 117 -12.04 -12.76 -12.84
C GLU A 117 -12.01 -13.90 -11.81
N LYS A 118 -12.22 -15.14 -12.28
CA LYS A 118 -12.20 -16.32 -11.40
C LYS A 118 -10.80 -16.57 -10.83
N GLU A 119 -9.79 -16.45 -11.66
CA GLU A 119 -8.40 -16.63 -11.29
C GLU A 119 -7.95 -15.54 -10.30
N GLN A 120 -8.39 -14.29 -10.48
CA GLN A 120 -8.15 -13.22 -9.51
C GLN A 120 -8.75 -13.54 -8.14
N LEU A 121 -9.98 -14.05 -8.08
CA LEU A 121 -10.62 -14.47 -6.83
C LEU A 121 -9.82 -15.57 -6.13
N GLU A 122 -9.41 -16.61 -6.89
CA GLU A 122 -8.61 -17.72 -6.36
C GLU A 122 -7.23 -17.24 -5.87
N ALA A 123 -6.55 -16.39 -6.67
CA ALA A 123 -5.24 -15.84 -6.33
C ALA A 123 -5.29 -14.92 -5.10
N PHE A 124 -6.31 -14.07 -5.01
CA PHE A 124 -6.49 -13.22 -3.84
C PHE A 124 -6.77 -14.04 -2.57
N GLU A 125 -7.68 -15.01 -2.64
CA GLU A 125 -8.00 -15.87 -1.49
C GLU A 125 -6.78 -16.68 -1.01
N GLU A 126 -5.91 -17.13 -1.92
CA GLU A 126 -4.69 -17.81 -1.55
C GLU A 126 -3.71 -16.89 -0.81
N GLN A 127 -3.55 -15.66 -1.29
CA GLN A 127 -2.68 -14.66 -0.65
C GLN A 127 -3.25 -14.17 0.69
N VAL A 128 -4.56 -14.14 0.87
CA VAL A 128 -5.21 -13.94 2.18
C VAL A 128 -4.80 -15.03 3.17
N LYS A 129 -4.75 -16.30 2.74
CA LYS A 129 -4.28 -17.41 3.60
C LYS A 129 -2.82 -17.27 3.97
N TRP A 130 -1.95 -16.82 3.04
CA TRP A 130 -0.55 -16.54 3.37
C TRP A 130 -0.40 -15.44 4.42
N ALA A 131 -1.20 -14.37 4.33
CA ALA A 131 -1.20 -13.32 5.32
C ALA A 131 -1.54 -13.84 6.72
N ILE A 132 -2.49 -14.78 6.81
CA ILE A 132 -2.86 -15.45 8.07
C ILE A 132 -1.74 -16.35 8.56
N GLU A 133 -1.19 -17.21 7.70
CA GLU A 133 -0.12 -18.15 8.05
C GLU A 133 1.13 -17.42 8.55
N LEU A 134 1.57 -16.40 7.80
CA LEU A 134 2.78 -15.64 8.10
C LEU A 134 2.57 -14.49 9.09
N GLN A 135 1.32 -14.24 9.50
CA GLN A 135 0.94 -13.11 10.37
C GLN A 135 1.42 -11.75 9.85
N LEU A 136 1.43 -11.59 8.51
CA LEU A 136 1.77 -10.36 7.81
C LEU A 136 0.50 -9.60 7.40
N PRO A 137 0.45 -8.26 7.51
CA PRO A 137 -0.69 -7.48 7.02
C PRO A 137 -0.84 -7.57 5.51
N LEU A 138 -2.04 -7.25 5.02
CA LEU A 138 -2.34 -7.18 3.59
C LEU A 138 -2.21 -5.74 3.07
N MET A 139 -1.58 -5.55 1.91
CA MET A 139 -1.68 -4.32 1.11
C MET A 139 -2.63 -4.61 -0.06
N ILE A 140 -3.84 -4.07 0.01
CA ILE A 140 -4.95 -4.50 -0.85
C ILE A 140 -5.27 -3.47 -1.92
N HIS A 141 -5.18 -3.88 -3.17
CA HIS A 141 -5.73 -3.22 -4.34
C HIS A 141 -7.20 -3.60 -4.54
N CYS A 142 -8.06 -2.62 -4.78
CA CYS A 142 -9.45 -2.86 -5.07
C CYS A 142 -10.02 -1.87 -6.08
N ARG A 143 -10.36 -2.34 -7.27
CA ARG A 143 -10.96 -1.49 -8.29
C ARG A 143 -12.15 -2.17 -8.96
N LYS A 144 -13.36 -1.60 -8.77
CA LYS A 144 -14.62 -2.14 -9.31
C LYS A 144 -14.99 -3.56 -8.83
N ALA A 145 -14.46 -3.99 -7.67
CA ALA A 145 -14.60 -5.35 -7.14
C ALA A 145 -14.78 -5.41 -5.62
N GLN A 146 -15.24 -4.31 -4.98
CA GLN A 146 -15.27 -4.23 -3.51
C GLN A 146 -16.16 -5.29 -2.87
N ASN A 147 -17.32 -5.61 -3.45
CA ASN A 147 -18.22 -6.60 -2.87
C ASN A 147 -17.59 -7.99 -2.85
N GLU A 148 -17.01 -8.41 -3.96
CA GLU A 148 -16.36 -9.70 -4.11
C GLU A 148 -15.13 -9.80 -3.17
N LEU A 149 -14.38 -8.72 -3.05
CA LEU A 149 -13.23 -8.63 -2.15
C LEU A 149 -13.67 -8.74 -0.69
N VAL A 150 -14.70 -8.00 -0.28
CA VAL A 150 -15.26 -8.03 1.07
C VAL A 150 -15.83 -9.41 1.39
N ASP A 151 -16.48 -10.09 0.43
CA ASP A 151 -17.01 -11.44 0.63
C ASP A 151 -15.90 -12.46 0.89
N ILE A 152 -14.74 -12.33 0.26
CA ILE A 152 -13.57 -13.17 0.58
C ILE A 152 -13.06 -12.84 1.99
N LEU A 153 -12.79 -11.57 2.29
CA LEU A 153 -12.26 -11.17 3.60
C LEU A 153 -13.15 -11.56 4.77
N LYS A 154 -14.48 -11.50 4.60
CA LYS A 154 -15.45 -11.92 5.64
C LYS A 154 -15.32 -13.38 6.03
N ARG A 155 -14.91 -14.26 5.15
CA ARG A 155 -14.67 -15.68 5.45
C ARG A 155 -13.56 -15.87 6.48
N TYR A 156 -12.60 -14.96 6.50
CA TYR A 156 -11.37 -15.01 7.31
C TYR A 156 -11.29 -13.90 8.37
N ALA A 157 -12.35 -13.11 8.58
CA ALA A 157 -12.31 -11.87 9.35
C ALA A 157 -11.70 -11.97 10.75
N ARG A 158 -11.84 -13.13 11.42
CA ARG A 158 -11.32 -13.37 12.78
C ARG A 158 -9.81 -13.64 12.81
N GLU A 159 -9.28 -14.17 11.72
CA GLU A 159 -7.90 -14.66 11.60
C GLU A 159 -6.97 -13.61 10.96
N LEU A 160 -7.55 -12.68 10.17
CA LEU A 160 -6.81 -11.66 9.45
C LEU A 160 -5.93 -10.83 10.40
N PRO A 161 -4.64 -10.67 10.10
CA PRO A 161 -3.73 -9.84 10.90
C PRO A 161 -4.02 -8.35 10.80
N GLY A 162 -4.70 -7.91 9.72
CA GLY A 162 -5.00 -6.54 9.37
C GLY A 162 -4.43 -6.15 8.02
N GLY A 163 -4.49 -4.87 7.67
CA GLY A 163 -3.94 -4.40 6.39
C GLY A 163 -4.40 -3.01 6.00
N VAL A 164 -4.11 -2.68 4.77
CA VAL A 164 -4.46 -1.39 4.14
C VAL A 164 -5.27 -1.66 2.88
N PHE A 165 -6.41 -1.01 2.76
CA PHE A 165 -7.07 -0.82 1.47
C PHE A 165 -6.42 0.40 0.81
N HIS A 166 -5.46 0.14 -0.07
CA HIS A 166 -4.67 1.20 -0.69
C HIS A 166 -5.50 1.98 -1.71
N CYS A 167 -5.06 3.20 -1.99
CA CYS A 167 -5.65 4.12 -2.98
C CYS A 167 -7.18 4.27 -2.85
N PHE A 168 -7.67 4.42 -1.61
CA PHE A 168 -9.10 4.55 -1.38
C PHE A 168 -9.64 5.82 -2.05
N THR A 169 -10.65 5.64 -2.90
CA THR A 169 -11.33 6.72 -3.65
C THR A 169 -12.85 6.62 -3.58
N GLY A 170 -13.35 5.79 -2.67
CA GLY A 170 -14.76 5.47 -2.52
C GLY A 170 -15.59 6.55 -1.80
N ASN A 171 -16.87 6.24 -1.61
CA ASN A 171 -17.82 7.04 -0.87
C ASN A 171 -17.94 6.60 0.60
N GLU A 172 -18.82 7.28 1.39
CA GLU A 172 -19.02 6.96 2.81
C GLU A 172 -19.49 5.51 3.06
N GLN A 173 -20.36 4.97 2.21
CA GLN A 173 -20.87 3.61 2.38
C GLN A 173 -19.75 2.60 2.15
N GLU A 174 -18.94 2.81 1.12
CA GLU A 174 -17.77 1.98 0.82
C GLU A 174 -16.73 2.05 1.94
N ALA A 175 -16.43 3.26 2.45
CA ALA A 175 -15.52 3.43 3.59
C ALA A 175 -16.02 2.69 4.84
N ARG A 176 -17.30 2.85 5.20
CA ARG A 176 -17.90 2.16 6.36
C ARG A 176 -17.83 0.65 6.22
N GLN A 177 -18.12 0.10 5.03
CA GLN A 177 -18.05 -1.33 4.76
C GLN A 177 -16.63 -1.89 4.95
N LEU A 178 -15.61 -1.19 4.42
CA LEU A 178 -14.22 -1.60 4.57
C LEU A 178 -13.74 -1.50 6.04
N LEU A 179 -14.20 -0.49 6.76
CA LEU A 179 -13.84 -0.27 8.17
C LEU A 179 -14.61 -1.17 9.16
N GLU A 180 -15.56 -2.02 8.70
CA GLU A 180 -16.08 -3.15 9.49
C GLU A 180 -14.97 -4.15 9.89
N PHE A 181 -13.87 -4.17 9.14
CA PHE A 181 -12.67 -4.92 9.50
C PHE A 181 -11.80 -4.09 10.46
N ASP A 182 -11.91 -4.33 11.76
CA ASP A 182 -11.29 -3.49 12.82
C ASP A 182 -9.79 -3.26 12.67
N ARG A 183 -9.06 -4.23 12.08
CA ARG A 183 -7.60 -4.18 11.92
C ARG A 183 -7.16 -3.61 10.57
N PHE A 184 -8.10 -3.12 9.75
CA PHE A 184 -7.80 -2.54 8.45
C PHE A 184 -7.93 -1.02 8.47
N VAL A 185 -7.16 -0.37 7.62
CA VAL A 185 -7.13 1.08 7.46
C VAL A 185 -7.19 1.46 5.98
N LEU A 186 -7.41 2.73 5.68
CA LEU A 186 -7.47 3.25 4.32
C LEU A 186 -6.17 3.96 3.96
N GLY A 187 -5.61 3.64 2.79
CA GLY A 187 -4.50 4.35 2.17
C GLY A 187 -5.01 5.60 1.45
N ILE A 188 -4.47 6.75 1.80
CA ILE A 188 -4.89 8.05 1.26
C ILE A 188 -3.72 8.72 0.57
N GLY A 189 -3.87 8.92 -0.74
CA GLY A 189 -2.85 9.50 -1.61
C GLY A 189 -3.30 10.74 -2.36
N GLY A 190 -2.64 11.02 -3.49
CA GLY A 190 -2.78 12.24 -4.28
C GLY A 190 -4.20 12.57 -4.74
N VAL A 191 -5.06 11.56 -4.91
CA VAL A 191 -6.47 11.72 -5.34
C VAL A 191 -7.27 12.62 -4.38
N LEU A 192 -6.93 12.64 -3.09
CA LEU A 192 -7.54 13.55 -2.10
C LEU A 192 -7.49 15.02 -2.56
N THR A 193 -6.44 15.41 -3.27
CA THR A 193 -6.19 16.81 -3.68
C THR A 193 -6.88 17.18 -5.00
N PHE A 194 -7.49 16.21 -5.72
CA PHE A 194 -8.04 16.49 -7.03
C PHE A 194 -9.32 17.31 -6.94
N LYS A 195 -9.50 18.24 -7.89
CA LYS A 195 -10.65 19.18 -7.92
C LYS A 195 -12.03 18.50 -7.86
N LYS A 196 -12.14 17.28 -8.38
CA LYS A 196 -13.40 16.52 -8.41
C LYS A 196 -13.47 15.42 -7.35
N SER A 197 -12.50 15.37 -6.43
CA SER A 197 -12.50 14.40 -5.34
C SER A 197 -13.53 14.75 -4.29
N HIS A 198 -14.28 13.77 -3.84
CA HIS A 198 -15.20 13.91 -2.71
C HIS A 198 -14.58 13.46 -1.39
N LEU A 199 -13.33 12.98 -1.41
CA LEU A 199 -12.63 12.50 -0.21
C LEU A 199 -12.52 13.56 0.90
N PRO A 200 -12.31 14.86 0.61
CA PRO A 200 -12.26 15.89 1.66
C PRO A 200 -13.52 16.00 2.51
N GLU A 201 -14.69 15.62 1.95
CA GLU A 201 -15.97 15.58 2.65
C GLU A 201 -16.23 14.20 3.26
N VAL A 202 -15.91 13.13 2.52
CA VAL A 202 -16.17 11.73 2.92
C VAL A 202 -15.34 11.33 4.12
N LEU A 203 -14.03 11.59 4.10
CA LEU A 203 -13.12 11.10 5.13
C LEU A 203 -13.49 11.61 6.53
N PRO A 204 -13.61 12.93 6.80
CA PRO A 204 -13.94 13.40 8.13
C PRO A 204 -15.37 13.03 8.59
N ALA A 205 -16.26 12.70 7.66
CA ALA A 205 -17.64 12.28 8.00
C ALA A 205 -17.71 10.85 8.56
N CYS A 206 -16.76 9.96 8.21
CA CYS A 206 -16.90 8.54 8.57
C CYS A 206 -15.60 7.77 8.84
N VAL A 207 -14.43 8.38 8.69
CA VAL A 207 -13.14 7.72 8.87
C VAL A 207 -12.36 8.42 10.00
N PRO A 208 -12.10 7.76 11.14
CA PRO A 208 -11.20 8.28 12.16
C PRO A 208 -9.76 8.40 11.64
N LEU A 209 -8.99 9.39 12.12
CA LEU A 209 -7.60 9.59 11.68
C LEU A 209 -6.67 8.40 11.98
N ASP A 210 -6.91 7.65 13.04
CA ASP A 210 -6.19 6.44 13.40
C ASP A 210 -6.55 5.22 12.51
N ARG A 211 -7.40 5.43 11.51
CA ARG A 211 -7.76 4.47 10.47
C ARG A 211 -7.27 4.92 9.08
N ILE A 212 -6.32 5.85 9.02
CA ILE A 212 -5.70 6.36 7.78
C ILE A 212 -4.19 6.13 7.82
N VAL A 213 -3.63 5.75 6.67
CA VAL A 213 -2.22 5.83 6.34
C VAL A 213 -2.02 6.71 5.11
N LEU A 214 -0.81 7.26 4.95
CA LEU A 214 -0.44 8.08 3.80
C LEU A 214 0.31 7.24 2.78
N GLU A 215 0.08 7.54 1.51
CA GLU A 215 0.76 6.87 0.41
C GLU A 215 0.87 7.79 -0.80
N THR A 216 1.70 7.39 -1.78
CA THR A 216 1.80 8.08 -3.05
C THR A 216 1.16 7.33 -4.20
N ASP A 217 1.29 6.02 -4.24
CA ASP A 217 1.11 5.20 -5.44
C ASP A 217 2.03 5.68 -6.59
N ALA A 218 3.21 6.19 -6.21
CA ALA A 218 4.18 6.72 -7.18
C ALA A 218 4.74 5.60 -8.06
N PRO A 219 4.89 5.85 -9.37
CA PRO A 219 4.95 7.13 -10.09
C PRO A 219 3.60 7.76 -10.46
N TYR A 220 2.49 7.14 -10.08
CA TYR A 220 1.13 7.51 -10.48
C TYR A 220 0.51 8.55 -9.51
N MET A 221 -0.67 9.02 -9.84
CA MET A 221 -1.57 9.79 -8.97
C MET A 221 -0.97 11.05 -8.31
N ALA A 222 0.00 11.72 -8.96
CA ALA A 222 0.62 12.94 -8.42
C ALA A 222 -0.44 13.95 -7.89
N PRO A 223 -0.27 14.49 -6.66
CA PRO A 223 -1.23 15.42 -6.06
C PRO A 223 -1.23 16.79 -6.76
N VAL A 224 -2.23 17.61 -6.52
CA VAL A 224 -2.19 19.05 -6.84
C VAL A 224 -1.22 19.71 -5.84
N PRO A 225 -0.27 20.59 -6.30
CA PRO A 225 -0.20 21.19 -7.64
C PRO A 225 0.66 20.40 -8.66
N MET A 226 1.16 19.21 -8.31
CA MET A 226 2.14 18.44 -9.10
C MET A 226 1.51 17.60 -10.24
N ARG A 227 0.23 17.79 -10.54
CA ARG A 227 -0.48 17.06 -11.62
C ARG A 227 0.27 17.12 -12.95
N GLY A 228 0.37 15.95 -13.63
CA GLY A 228 1.08 15.81 -14.90
C GLY A 228 2.60 15.59 -14.78
N GLN A 229 3.13 15.59 -13.56
CA GLN A 229 4.50 15.16 -13.26
C GLN A 229 4.50 13.72 -12.77
N ARG A 230 5.65 13.04 -12.83
CA ARG A 230 5.88 11.78 -12.12
C ARG A 230 5.72 12.02 -10.61
N ASN A 231 4.89 11.23 -9.94
CA ASN A 231 4.73 11.31 -8.49
C ASN A 231 5.98 10.81 -7.77
N GLU A 232 6.19 11.25 -6.52
CA GLU A 232 7.27 10.79 -5.63
C GLU A 232 6.88 11.00 -4.16
N SER A 233 7.50 10.27 -3.24
CA SER A 233 7.19 10.31 -1.80
C SER A 233 7.28 11.70 -1.19
N ALA A 234 8.13 12.59 -1.71
CA ALA A 234 8.22 13.99 -1.27
C ALA A 234 6.89 14.77 -1.44
N PHE A 235 6.01 14.33 -2.34
CA PHE A 235 4.76 15.01 -2.63
C PHE A 235 3.63 14.68 -1.65
N ILE A 236 3.81 13.70 -0.75
CA ILE A 236 2.88 13.43 0.36
C ILE A 236 2.57 14.69 1.17
N ARG A 237 3.50 15.64 1.27
CA ARG A 237 3.25 16.92 1.95
C ARG A 237 1.99 17.62 1.49
N HIS A 238 1.65 17.54 0.21
CA HIS A 238 0.42 18.13 -0.33
C HIS A 238 -0.83 17.36 0.12
N VAL A 239 -0.70 16.04 0.31
CA VAL A 239 -1.77 15.20 0.87
C VAL A 239 -1.98 15.53 2.34
N VAL A 240 -0.89 15.69 3.11
CA VAL A 240 -0.91 16.09 4.54
C VAL A 240 -1.63 17.43 4.72
N THR A 241 -1.25 18.45 3.95
CA THR A 241 -1.90 19.76 3.98
C THR A 241 -3.41 19.63 3.73
N ARG A 242 -3.78 18.87 2.70
CA ARG A 242 -5.18 18.69 2.33
C ARG A 242 -5.99 17.92 3.37
N LEU A 243 -5.38 16.90 4.03
CA LEU A 243 -6.01 16.18 5.15
C LEU A 243 -6.19 17.09 6.36
N ALA A 244 -5.18 17.90 6.70
CA ALA A 244 -5.26 18.84 7.81
C ALA A 244 -6.43 19.83 7.63
N GLU A 245 -6.59 20.38 6.42
CA GLU A 245 -7.74 21.21 6.07
C GLU A 245 -9.07 20.47 6.23
N ALA A 246 -9.17 19.25 5.68
CA ALA A 246 -10.40 18.47 5.69
C ALA A 246 -10.84 18.09 7.11
N TYR A 247 -9.91 17.71 7.98
CA TYR A 247 -10.19 17.34 9.38
C TYR A 247 -10.21 18.52 10.35
N GLY A 248 -9.86 19.73 9.89
CA GLY A 248 -9.78 20.91 10.77
C GLY A 248 -8.72 20.79 11.87
N THR A 249 -7.57 20.18 11.54
CA THR A 249 -6.46 19.92 12.46
C THR A 249 -5.13 20.43 11.89
N THR A 250 -4.00 20.17 12.57
CA THR A 250 -2.69 20.59 12.08
C THR A 250 -2.01 19.50 11.25
N GLU A 251 -1.05 19.89 10.40
CA GLU A 251 -0.22 18.96 9.62
C GLU A 251 0.59 18.03 10.53
N GLU A 252 1.06 18.52 11.67
CA GLU A 252 1.78 17.74 12.68
C GLU A 252 0.89 16.61 13.24
N GLU A 253 -0.37 16.90 13.53
CA GLU A 253 -1.32 15.90 14.04
C GLU A 253 -1.64 14.85 12.98
N ILE A 254 -1.82 15.24 11.71
CA ILE A 254 -1.97 14.29 10.59
C ILE A 254 -0.76 13.37 10.51
N CYS A 255 0.44 13.93 10.44
CA CYS A 255 1.68 13.14 10.36
C CYS A 255 1.81 12.20 11.57
N ARG A 256 1.56 12.69 12.77
CA ARG A 256 1.66 11.89 14.01
C ARG A 256 0.70 10.70 14.01
N GLN A 257 -0.58 10.92 13.67
CA GLN A 257 -1.61 9.87 13.69
C GLN A 257 -1.36 8.84 12.59
N THR A 258 -1.12 9.29 11.35
CA THR A 258 -0.95 8.39 10.21
C THR A 258 0.35 7.59 10.30
N THR A 259 1.43 8.17 10.83
CA THR A 259 2.68 7.45 11.12
C THR A 259 2.47 6.38 12.17
N ALA A 260 1.85 6.73 13.32
CA ALA A 260 1.55 5.74 14.36
C ALA A 260 0.63 4.62 13.85
N THR A 261 -0.29 4.93 12.93
CA THR A 261 -1.15 3.93 12.29
C THR A 261 -0.32 3.00 11.41
N ALA A 262 0.57 3.53 10.56
CA ALA A 262 1.43 2.73 9.70
C ALA A 262 2.36 1.82 10.53
N GLU A 263 3.02 2.36 11.56
CA GLU A 263 3.87 1.58 12.48
C GLU A 263 3.10 0.45 13.17
N ARG A 264 1.87 0.71 13.61
CA ARG A 264 0.99 -0.28 14.24
C ARG A 264 0.57 -1.40 13.27
N ILE A 265 0.21 -1.07 12.03
CA ILE A 265 -0.23 -2.05 11.03
C ILE A 265 0.92 -2.93 10.57
N PHE A 266 2.06 -2.32 10.21
CA PHE A 266 3.20 -3.01 9.62
C PHE A 266 4.24 -3.49 10.65
N ARG A 267 4.13 -3.07 11.92
CA ARG A 267 5.03 -3.44 13.02
C ARG A 267 6.49 -3.06 12.76
N VAL A 268 6.73 -1.88 12.22
CA VAL A 268 8.05 -1.36 11.80
C VAL A 268 8.47 -0.10 12.56
#